data_a80cc53f8dd04dc510a1968975ca9259
#
_entry.id   a80cc53f8dd04dc510a1968975ca9259
#
_cell.length_a   1.000
_cell.length_b   1.000
_cell.length_c   1.000
_cell.angle_alpha   90.00
_cell.angle_beta   90.00
_cell.angle_gamma   90.00
#
_symmetry.space_group_name_H-M   'P 1'
#
loop_
_entity.id
_entity.type
_entity.pdbx_description
1 polymer ?
#
loop_
_entity_poly.entity_id
_entity_poly.type
_entity_poly.pdbx_seq_one_letter_code
_entity_poly.pdbx_strand_id
1 'polypeptide(L)'
;NSIIFAFSPWVLNKINNENNFNFKNLTKNILLPSSLVIISFYYFFGNNLIEIIAGKEFIESYFPMMILLFGFLSYYMTFWTRHFLFMNDLIFKHTLGRIINLVIFLITGPILITYYGFNGIAASISLSIMTQKLYELSTYMKFKNIKNNY
;
A
#
# COMPACT_ATOMS: atom_id res chain seq x y z
N ASN A 1 4.63 -0.73 11.40
CA ASN A 1 5.97 -0.61 10.80
C ASN A 1 6.92 -1.78 11.16
N SER A 2 6.73 -2.49 12.29
CA SER A 2 7.65 -3.54 12.77
C SER A 2 7.70 -4.78 11.86
N ILE A 3 6.58 -5.19 11.28
CA ILE A 3 6.53 -6.36 10.39
C ILE A 3 7.31 -6.09 9.08
N ILE A 4 7.17 -4.88 8.52
CA ILE A 4 7.91 -4.47 7.31
C ILE A 4 9.41 -4.42 7.59
N PHE A 5 9.82 -3.97 8.78
CA PHE A 5 11.21 -3.96 9.21
C PHE A 5 11.78 -5.38 9.40
N ALA A 6 11.00 -6.32 9.91
CA ALA A 6 11.43 -7.70 10.09
C ALA A 6 11.66 -8.44 8.75
N PHE A 7 10.84 -8.16 7.73
CA PHE A 7 10.99 -8.76 6.40
C PHE A 7 12.02 -8.03 5.52
N SER A 8 12.39 -6.79 5.85
CA SER A 8 13.33 -5.97 5.06
C SER A 8 14.70 -6.64 4.87
N PRO A 9 15.38 -7.18 5.89
CA PRO A 9 16.68 -7.83 5.73
C PRO A 9 16.60 -9.08 4.85
N TRP A 10 15.53 -9.86 4.96
CA TRP A 10 15.33 -11.06 4.16
C TRP A 10 15.11 -10.70 2.67
N VAL A 11 14.29 -9.69 2.40
CA VAL A 11 14.06 -9.18 1.03
C VAL A 11 15.35 -8.63 0.45
N LEU A 12 16.10 -7.83 1.20
CA LEU A 12 17.38 -7.24 0.77
C LEU A 12 18.44 -8.31 0.48
N ASN A 13 18.56 -9.32 1.35
CA ASN A 13 19.51 -10.42 1.15
C ASN A 13 19.18 -11.23 -0.11
N LYS A 14 17.90 -11.44 -0.36
CA LYS A 14 17.43 -12.16 -1.54
C LYS A 14 17.58 -11.34 -2.83
N ILE A 15 17.44 -10.03 -2.76
CA ILE A 15 17.70 -9.11 -3.88
C ILE A 15 19.20 -9.07 -4.23
N ASN A 16 20.08 -9.03 -3.22
CA ASN A 16 21.53 -8.99 -3.42
C ASN A 16 22.11 -10.31 -3.97
N ASN A 17 21.57 -11.44 -3.54
CA ASN A 17 22.10 -12.75 -3.90
C ASN A 17 21.51 -13.31 -5.22
N GLU A 18 20.34 -12.84 -5.63
CA GLU A 18 19.70 -13.26 -6.88
C GLU A 18 19.61 -12.06 -7.83
N ASN A 19 20.57 -11.93 -8.76
CA ASN A 19 20.53 -10.93 -9.85
C ASN A 19 19.20 -10.90 -10.64
N ASN A 20 18.31 -11.86 -10.41
CA ASN A 20 17.01 -12.04 -11.07
C ASN A 20 15.84 -12.20 -10.09
N PHE A 21 15.88 -11.54 -8.91
CA PHE A 21 14.73 -11.63 -7.99
C PHE A 21 13.45 -11.14 -8.67
N ASN A 22 12.52 -12.06 -8.87
CA ASN A 22 11.30 -11.77 -9.59
C ASN A 22 10.22 -11.26 -8.63
N PHE A 23 10.20 -9.93 -8.42
CA PHE A 23 9.19 -9.26 -7.58
C PHE A 23 7.75 -9.58 -8.00
N LYS A 24 7.54 -9.87 -9.29
CA LYS A 24 6.23 -10.26 -9.81
C LYS A 24 5.78 -11.60 -9.20
N ASN A 25 6.69 -12.54 -9.03
CA ASN A 25 6.39 -13.83 -8.41
C ASN A 25 6.13 -13.68 -6.91
N LEU A 26 6.88 -12.82 -6.20
CA LEU A 26 6.61 -12.51 -4.80
C LEU A 26 5.19 -11.93 -4.63
N THR A 27 4.85 -10.95 -5.44
CA THR A 27 3.53 -10.31 -5.39
C THR A 27 2.42 -11.31 -5.72
N LYS A 28 2.59 -12.13 -6.77
CA LYS A 28 1.56 -13.08 -7.21
C LYS A 28 1.39 -14.25 -6.23
N ASN A 29 2.49 -14.83 -5.74
CA ASN A 29 2.43 -16.10 -5.01
C ASN A 29 2.29 -15.94 -3.49
N ILE A 30 2.67 -14.79 -2.95
CA ILE A 30 2.65 -14.55 -1.49
C ILE A 30 1.74 -13.38 -1.13
N LEU A 31 1.98 -12.20 -1.71
CA LEU A 31 1.30 -10.98 -1.27
C LEU A 31 -0.17 -10.95 -1.69
N LEU A 32 -0.50 -11.45 -2.87
CA LEU A 32 -1.88 -11.48 -3.34
C LEU A 32 -2.74 -12.47 -2.55
N PRO A 33 -2.35 -13.74 -2.34
CA PRO A 33 -3.15 -14.66 -1.51
C PRO A 33 -3.30 -14.17 -0.07
N SER A 34 -2.22 -13.66 0.55
CA SER A 34 -2.30 -13.13 1.92
C SER A 34 -3.21 -11.90 2.02
N SER A 35 -3.24 -11.03 1.02
CA SER A 35 -4.16 -9.89 1.01
C SER A 35 -5.62 -10.32 0.90
N LEU A 36 -5.92 -11.37 0.12
CA LEU A 36 -7.26 -11.94 0.04
C LEU A 36 -7.71 -12.53 1.38
N VAL A 37 -6.81 -13.22 2.08
CA VAL A 37 -7.09 -13.74 3.43
C VAL A 37 -7.40 -12.59 4.39
N ILE A 38 -6.62 -11.51 4.38
CA ILE A 38 -6.85 -10.33 5.23
C ILE A 38 -8.22 -9.70 4.94
N ILE A 39 -8.58 -9.50 3.65
CA ILE A 39 -9.87 -8.94 3.27
C ILE A 39 -11.00 -9.85 3.76
N SER A 40 -10.91 -11.15 3.50
CA SER A 40 -11.93 -12.12 3.90
C SER A 40 -12.10 -12.15 5.42
N PHE A 41 -10.99 -12.18 6.15
CA PHE A 41 -10.99 -12.14 7.61
C PHE A 41 -11.69 -10.88 8.15
N TYR A 42 -11.34 -9.70 7.61
CA TYR A 42 -11.98 -8.46 8.03
C TYR A 42 -13.46 -8.41 7.62
N TYR A 43 -13.82 -8.94 6.45
CA TYR A 43 -15.20 -8.98 6.01
C TYR A 43 -16.09 -9.80 6.95
N PHE A 44 -15.62 -10.96 7.41
CA PHE A 44 -16.40 -11.84 8.30
C PHE A 44 -16.35 -11.44 9.77
N PHE A 45 -15.21 -10.95 10.24
CA PHE A 45 -14.96 -10.70 11.66
C PHE A 45 -14.81 -9.22 12.03
N GLY A 46 -14.79 -8.31 11.07
CA GLY A 46 -14.50 -6.89 11.28
C GLY A 46 -15.43 -6.21 12.29
N ASN A 47 -16.74 -6.47 12.23
CA ASN A 47 -17.69 -5.93 13.20
C ASN A 47 -17.39 -6.42 14.62
N ASN A 48 -17.14 -7.71 14.79
CA ASN A 48 -16.83 -8.30 16.10
C ASN A 48 -15.49 -7.77 16.63
N LEU A 49 -14.50 -7.58 15.76
CA LEU A 49 -13.22 -6.99 16.15
C LEU A 49 -13.39 -5.54 16.64
N ILE A 50 -14.18 -4.74 15.93
CA ILE A 50 -14.44 -3.36 16.32
C ILE A 50 -15.17 -3.34 17.66
N GLU A 51 -16.19 -4.17 17.84
CA GLU A 51 -16.95 -4.26 19.10
C GLU A 51 -16.05 -4.64 20.29
N ILE A 52 -15.15 -5.61 20.10
CA ILE A 52 -14.24 -6.08 21.16
C ILE A 52 -13.18 -5.01 21.50
N ILE A 53 -12.61 -4.35 20.48
CA ILE A 53 -11.46 -3.43 20.67
C ILE A 53 -11.91 -2.04 21.06
N ALA A 54 -12.95 -1.52 20.40
CA ALA A 54 -13.36 -0.13 20.51
C ALA A 54 -14.72 0.06 21.20
N GLY A 55 -15.57 -0.97 21.20
CA GLY A 55 -16.92 -0.92 21.75
C GLY A 55 -18.02 -0.82 20.69
N LYS A 56 -19.26 -1.08 21.12
CA LYS A 56 -20.44 -1.12 20.21
C LYS A 56 -20.71 0.21 19.51
N GLU A 57 -20.40 1.32 20.16
CA GLU A 57 -20.55 2.68 19.62
C GLU A 57 -19.68 2.97 18.40
N PHE A 58 -18.62 2.17 18.17
CA PHE A 58 -17.71 2.32 17.04
C PHE A 58 -18.01 1.37 15.85
N ILE A 59 -19.10 0.61 15.89
CA ILE A 59 -19.46 -0.32 14.80
C ILE A 59 -19.65 0.42 13.46
N GLU A 60 -20.11 1.66 13.48
CA GLU A 60 -20.22 2.49 12.27
C GLU A 60 -18.88 2.75 11.57
N SER A 61 -17.76 2.60 12.29
CA SER A 61 -16.43 2.73 11.70
C SER A 61 -16.02 1.54 10.81
N TYR A 62 -16.82 0.48 10.76
CA TYR A 62 -16.56 -0.70 9.94
C TYR A 62 -16.35 -0.36 8.45
N PHE A 63 -17.24 0.46 7.91
CA PHE A 63 -17.19 0.84 6.49
C PHE A 63 -15.98 1.73 6.15
N PRO A 64 -15.69 2.82 6.89
CA PRO A 64 -14.44 3.58 6.71
C PRO A 64 -13.19 2.72 6.83
N MET A 65 -13.13 1.81 7.81
CA MET A 65 -11.98 0.91 7.97
C MET A 65 -11.82 -0.07 6.80
N MET A 66 -12.92 -0.58 6.25
CA MET A 66 -12.89 -1.41 5.04
C MET A 66 -12.30 -0.65 3.85
N ILE A 67 -12.71 0.61 3.65
CA ILE A 67 -12.16 1.47 2.60
C ILE A 67 -10.64 1.69 2.80
N LEU A 68 -10.22 1.99 4.04
CA LEU A 68 -8.80 2.15 4.37
C LEU A 68 -8.00 0.87 4.14
N LEU A 69 -8.59 -0.29 4.40
CA LEU A 69 -7.96 -1.59 4.17
C LEU A 69 -7.50 -1.74 2.72
N PHE A 70 -8.30 -1.34 1.73
CA PHE A 70 -7.90 -1.38 0.31
C PHE A 70 -6.68 -0.48 0.03
N GLY A 71 -6.62 0.71 0.60
CA GLY A 71 -5.45 1.57 0.50
C GLY A 71 -4.19 0.94 1.09
N PHE A 72 -4.29 0.38 2.30
CA PHE A 72 -3.17 -0.29 2.96
C PHE A 72 -2.75 -1.59 2.26
N LEU A 73 -3.67 -2.33 1.67
CA LEU A 73 -3.33 -3.53 0.89
C LEU A 73 -2.57 -3.17 -0.38
N SER A 74 -2.90 -2.06 -1.04
CA SER A 74 -2.12 -1.59 -2.18
C SER A 74 -0.68 -1.23 -1.75
N TYR A 75 -0.51 -0.62 -0.57
CA TYR A 75 0.80 -0.38 0.02
C TYR A 75 1.53 -1.69 0.35
N TYR A 76 0.84 -2.66 0.94
CA TYR A 76 1.38 -3.97 1.27
C TYR A 76 1.86 -4.73 0.03
N MET A 77 1.05 -4.77 -1.04
CA MET A 77 1.40 -5.45 -2.28
C MET A 77 2.64 -4.85 -2.99
N THR A 78 2.91 -3.58 -2.76
CA THR A 78 3.98 -2.85 -3.44
C THR A 78 5.07 -2.35 -2.50
N PHE A 79 5.18 -2.90 -1.25
CA PHE A 79 6.16 -2.43 -0.26
C PHE A 79 7.60 -2.52 -0.74
N TRP A 80 7.91 -3.50 -1.58
CA TRP A 80 9.23 -3.75 -2.16
C TRP A 80 9.66 -2.65 -3.15
N THR A 81 8.73 -1.90 -3.76
CA THR A 81 9.08 -0.81 -4.70
C THR A 81 9.92 0.26 -4.02
N ARG A 82 9.65 0.56 -2.76
CA ARG A 82 10.45 1.49 -1.96
C ARG A 82 11.90 1.02 -1.88
N HIS A 83 12.14 -0.24 -1.49
CA HIS A 83 13.49 -0.79 -1.36
C HIS A 83 14.22 -0.77 -2.71
N PHE A 84 13.53 -1.13 -3.78
CA PHE A 84 14.08 -1.06 -5.13
C PHE A 84 14.52 0.36 -5.51
N LEU A 85 13.68 1.38 -5.25
CA LEU A 85 14.01 2.77 -5.56
C LEU A 85 15.22 3.27 -4.76
N PHE A 86 15.34 2.87 -3.48
CA PHE A 86 16.49 3.22 -2.65
C PHE A 86 17.78 2.57 -3.14
N MET A 87 17.75 1.29 -3.55
CA MET A 87 18.94 0.57 -4.02
C MET A 87 19.45 1.05 -5.39
N ASN A 88 18.60 1.71 -6.18
CA ASN A 88 18.98 2.23 -7.51
C ASN A 88 19.13 3.76 -7.53
N ASP A 89 19.39 4.39 -6.39
CA ASP A 89 19.58 5.83 -6.23
C ASP A 89 18.40 6.69 -6.74
N LEU A 90 17.20 6.09 -6.77
CA LEU A 90 15.96 6.74 -7.20
C LEU A 90 15.16 7.32 -6.02
N ILE A 91 15.85 7.75 -4.95
CA ILE A 91 15.25 8.29 -3.72
C ILE A 91 14.34 9.49 -4.04
N PHE A 92 14.77 10.35 -4.96
CA PHE A 92 13.99 11.50 -5.41
C PHE A 92 12.62 11.07 -5.99
N LYS A 93 12.56 9.97 -6.74
CA LYS A 93 11.30 9.45 -7.29
C LYS A 93 10.35 8.95 -6.19
N HIS A 94 10.91 8.32 -5.14
CA HIS A 94 10.11 7.95 -3.97
C HIS A 94 9.53 9.18 -3.25
N THR A 95 10.35 10.23 -3.08
CA THR A 95 9.91 11.50 -2.47
C THR A 95 8.82 12.18 -3.30
N LEU A 96 8.95 12.20 -4.63
CA LEU A 96 7.90 12.69 -5.52
C LEU A 96 6.59 11.90 -5.35
N GLY A 97 6.66 10.58 -5.21
CA GLY A 97 5.49 9.76 -4.91
C GLY A 97 4.76 10.20 -3.63
N ARG A 98 5.51 10.56 -2.59
CA ARG A 98 4.93 11.09 -1.34
C ARG A 98 4.30 12.48 -1.51
N ILE A 99 4.92 13.33 -2.31
CA ILE A 99 4.35 14.66 -2.63
C ILE A 99 3.03 14.48 -3.39
N ILE A 100 2.98 13.58 -4.37
CA ILE A 100 1.76 13.25 -5.11
C ILE A 100 0.66 12.78 -4.15
N ASN A 101 1.00 11.86 -3.21
CA ASN A 101 0.06 11.41 -2.18
C ASN A 101 -0.52 12.58 -1.39
N LEU A 102 0.35 13.46 -0.87
CA LEU A 102 -0.07 14.63 -0.09
C LEU A 102 -0.96 15.56 -0.89
N VAL A 103 -0.61 15.87 -2.13
CA VAL A 103 -1.39 16.78 -3.01
C VAL A 103 -2.77 16.18 -3.29
N ILE A 104 -2.85 14.90 -3.63
CA ILE A 104 -4.13 14.22 -3.86
C ILE A 104 -4.98 14.23 -2.61
N PHE A 105 -4.42 13.91 -1.45
CA PHE A 105 -5.15 13.95 -0.19
C PHE A 105 -5.67 15.36 0.13
N LEU A 106 -4.87 16.40 -0.05
CA LEU A 106 -5.28 17.79 0.21
C LEU A 106 -6.38 18.26 -0.73
N ILE A 107 -6.42 17.77 -1.97
CA ILE A 107 -7.48 18.14 -2.93
C ILE A 107 -8.75 17.32 -2.67
N THR A 108 -8.63 16.00 -2.55
CA THR A 108 -9.79 15.11 -2.46
C THR A 108 -10.38 15.03 -1.05
N GLY A 109 -9.57 15.22 0.00
CA GLY A 109 -9.99 15.14 1.40
C GLY A 109 -11.12 16.12 1.74
N PRO A 110 -10.94 17.43 1.57
CA PRO A 110 -11.98 18.42 1.86
C PRO A 110 -13.25 18.19 1.04
N ILE A 111 -13.12 17.78 -0.23
CA ILE A 111 -14.27 17.52 -1.10
C ILE A 111 -15.04 16.28 -0.61
N LEU A 112 -14.33 15.17 -0.41
CA LEU A 112 -14.99 13.91 -0.05
C LEU A 112 -15.57 13.92 1.38
N ILE A 113 -14.95 14.64 2.33
CA ILE A 113 -15.51 14.75 3.68
C ILE A 113 -16.86 15.49 3.68
N THR A 114 -17.01 16.52 2.85
CA THR A 114 -18.27 17.28 2.79
C THR A 114 -19.44 16.47 2.25
N TYR A 115 -19.17 15.53 1.32
CA TYR A 115 -20.21 14.68 0.72
C TYR A 115 -20.43 13.37 1.44
N TYR A 116 -19.39 12.76 2.01
CA TYR A 116 -19.42 11.39 2.54
C TYR A 116 -18.93 11.26 3.98
N GLY A 117 -18.64 12.37 4.67
CA GLY A 117 -18.19 12.36 6.06
C GLY A 117 -16.94 11.51 6.27
N PHE A 118 -16.93 10.65 7.28
CA PHE A 118 -15.78 9.77 7.59
C PHE A 118 -15.45 8.78 6.48
N ASN A 119 -16.44 8.29 5.73
CA ASN A 119 -16.20 7.44 4.57
C ASN A 119 -15.42 8.20 3.48
N GLY A 120 -15.70 9.49 3.32
CA GLY A 120 -15.00 10.36 2.38
C GLY A 120 -13.52 10.56 2.75
N ILE A 121 -13.21 10.75 4.03
CA ILE A 121 -11.81 10.82 4.49
C ILE A 121 -11.10 9.50 4.20
N ALA A 122 -11.70 8.36 4.56
CA ALA A 122 -11.14 7.04 4.32
C ALA A 122 -10.88 6.79 2.82
N ALA A 123 -11.82 7.19 1.97
CA ALA A 123 -11.68 7.08 0.51
C ALA A 123 -10.54 7.97 -0.02
N SER A 124 -10.42 9.20 0.47
CA SER A 124 -9.35 10.13 0.08
C SER A 124 -7.96 9.58 0.46
N ILE A 125 -7.81 9.07 1.68
CA ILE A 125 -6.56 8.45 2.14
C ILE A 125 -6.22 7.23 1.27
N SER A 126 -7.17 6.36 1.02
CA SER A 126 -6.96 5.16 0.20
C SER A 126 -6.58 5.52 -1.23
N LEU A 127 -7.27 6.48 -1.85
CA LEU A 127 -7.00 6.95 -3.20
C LEU A 127 -5.60 7.56 -3.32
N SER A 128 -5.21 8.39 -2.35
CA SER A 128 -3.88 9.02 -2.33
C SER A 128 -2.75 7.99 -2.19
N ILE A 129 -2.92 6.99 -1.32
CA ILE A 129 -1.95 5.88 -1.17
C ILE A 129 -1.86 5.07 -2.47
N MET A 130 -2.99 4.69 -3.05
CA MET A 130 -3.01 3.91 -4.30
C MET A 130 -2.31 4.65 -5.43
N THR A 131 -2.55 5.95 -5.58
CA THR A 131 -1.91 6.76 -6.63
C THR A 131 -0.41 6.88 -6.42
N GLN A 132 0.06 7.07 -5.19
CA GLN A 132 1.49 7.02 -4.87
C GLN A 132 2.09 5.68 -5.32
N LYS A 133 1.43 4.58 -4.98
CA LYS A 133 1.95 3.24 -5.29
C LYS A 133 1.93 2.92 -6.77
N LEU A 134 0.94 3.37 -7.51
CA LEU A 134 0.91 3.28 -8.96
C LEU A 134 2.06 4.07 -9.60
N TYR A 135 2.36 5.26 -9.10
CA TYR A 135 3.51 6.06 -9.55
C TYR A 135 4.85 5.33 -9.29
N GLU A 136 5.07 4.80 -8.09
CA GLU A 136 6.27 4.04 -7.74
C GLU A 136 6.42 2.79 -8.62
N LEU A 137 5.33 2.05 -8.85
CA LEU A 137 5.33 0.86 -9.70
C LEU A 137 5.62 1.21 -11.17
N SER A 138 5.06 2.31 -11.69
CA SER A 138 5.34 2.77 -13.04
C SER A 138 6.82 3.17 -13.23
N THR A 139 7.40 3.79 -12.21
CA THR A 139 8.83 4.14 -12.19
C THR A 139 9.71 2.88 -12.22
N TYR A 140 9.37 1.87 -11.42
CA TYR A 140 10.04 0.56 -11.46
C TYR A 140 9.98 -0.08 -12.85
N MET A 141 8.80 -0.12 -13.47
CA MET A 141 8.63 -0.73 -14.80
C MET A 141 9.45 -0.02 -15.87
N LYS A 142 9.48 1.32 -15.86
CA LYS A 142 10.30 2.12 -16.78
C LYS A 142 11.79 1.82 -16.61
N PHE A 143 12.28 1.78 -15.37
CA PHE A 143 13.68 1.49 -15.08
C PHE A 143 14.09 0.08 -15.53
N LYS A 144 13.24 -0.91 -15.28
CA LYS A 144 13.49 -2.30 -15.70
C LYS A 144 13.56 -2.44 -17.22
N ASN A 145 12.67 -1.76 -17.96
CA ASN A 145 12.67 -1.79 -19.42
C ASN A 145 13.95 -1.17 -20.02
N ILE A 146 14.46 -0.09 -19.43
CA ILE A 146 15.72 0.52 -19.85
C ILE A 146 16.87 -0.47 -19.67
N LYS A 147 16.97 -1.12 -18.49
CA LYS A 147 18.04 -2.06 -18.18
C LYS A 147 18.03 -3.33 -19.02
N ASN A 148 16.88 -3.74 -19.56
CA ASN A 148 16.76 -4.92 -20.43
C ASN A 148 17.11 -4.62 -21.91
N ASN A 149 17.22 -3.35 -22.30
CA ASN A 149 17.53 -2.93 -23.67
C ASN A 149 19.04 -2.62 -23.88
N TYR A 150 19.85 -2.77 -22.84
CA TYR A 150 21.31 -2.69 -22.83
C TYR A 150 21.92 -4.04 -22.42
#